data_7569c937767b94ddc167ee3435991b1a
#
_entry.id   7569c937767b94ddc167ee3435991b1a
#
_cell.length_a   1.000
_cell.length_b   1.000
_cell.length_c   1.000
_cell.angle_alpha   90.00
_cell.angle_beta   90.00
_cell.angle_gamma   90.00
#
_symmetry.space_group_name_H-M   'P 1'
#
loop_
_entity.id
_entity.type
_entity.pdbx_description
1 polymer ?
#
loop_
_entity_poly.entity_id
_entity_poly.type
_entity_poly.pdbx_seq_one_letter_code
_entity_poly.pdbx_strand_id
1 'polypeptide(L)'
;MSAAETAPGVAAAPDAPAAGVPVLELEGVTKSYGGDPPVHALRGVDLTVREGELIAIAGPSGSGKSTLLHMIGTLDRPTDGVVRVAGFDISEMSDRQLAALRSRRIGFVFQQFFLAEHETLLDNVGNGLLYAGVPHRRRRTAAMTALERVGLAHRALSKPNTLSGGQRQRVAIARALVGQPSIVLADEPTGNLDSATGAAIIELLLDLHRQGSTIVVITHDQELADRMPRRVDVLDGRIVTEKINGTARRGRLVESG
;
A
#
# COMPACT_ATOMS: atom_id res chain seq x y z
N MET A 1 26.27 57.62 18.68
CA MET A 1 26.22 56.89 17.37
C MET A 1 26.65 55.45 17.65
N SER A 2 25.69 54.56 17.83
CA SER A 2 25.95 53.15 18.06
C SER A 2 25.25 52.37 16.92
N ALA A 3 26.05 51.70 16.12
CA ALA A 3 25.61 50.85 15.03
C ALA A 3 25.13 49.51 15.61
N ALA A 4 23.85 49.19 15.41
CA ALA A 4 23.32 47.87 15.73
C ALA A 4 23.66 46.90 14.57
N GLU A 5 24.44 45.90 14.92
CA GLU A 5 24.86 44.80 14.05
C GLU A 5 23.69 43.80 13.94
N THR A 6 23.15 43.69 12.74
CA THR A 6 22.04 42.78 12.43
C THR A 6 22.64 41.36 12.18
N ALA A 7 22.29 40.42 13.04
CA ALA A 7 22.64 39.01 12.90
C ALA A 7 21.96 38.40 11.65
N PRO A 8 22.63 37.48 10.91
CA PRO A 8 22.05 36.82 9.74
C PRO A 8 20.96 35.82 10.16
N GLY A 9 19.82 35.90 9.47
CA GLY A 9 18.67 35.04 9.68
C GLY A 9 19.00 33.57 9.52
N VAL A 10 18.60 32.79 10.51
CA VAL A 10 18.59 31.32 10.47
C VAL A 10 17.61 30.91 9.35
N ALA A 11 18.14 30.27 8.31
CA ALA A 11 17.32 29.67 7.27
C ALA A 11 16.38 28.64 7.89
N ALA A 12 15.08 28.83 7.67
CA ALA A 12 14.05 27.88 8.08
C ALA A 12 14.33 26.52 7.45
N ALA A 13 14.32 25.47 8.27
CA ALA A 13 14.37 24.09 7.79
C ALA A 13 13.19 23.84 6.83
N PRO A 14 13.37 23.01 5.77
CA PRO A 14 12.27 22.71 4.85
C PRO A 14 11.10 22.09 5.62
N ASP A 15 9.92 22.62 5.37
CA ASP A 15 8.66 22.20 5.98
C ASP A 15 8.51 20.68 5.95
N ALA A 16 8.27 20.09 7.13
CA ALA A 16 7.77 18.72 7.21
C ALA A 16 6.46 18.63 6.40
N PRO A 17 6.23 17.56 5.63
CA PRO A 17 4.99 17.41 4.87
C PRO A 17 3.80 17.59 5.80
N ALA A 18 2.83 18.38 5.36
CA ALA A 18 1.62 18.68 6.13
C ALA A 18 1.04 17.40 6.72
N ALA A 19 0.74 17.41 8.03
CA ALA A 19 0.30 16.24 8.76
C ALA A 19 -1.10 15.81 8.30
N GLY A 20 -1.17 14.99 7.24
CA GLY A 20 -2.39 14.31 6.79
C GLY A 20 -2.92 13.38 7.87
N VAL A 21 -4.19 13.00 7.78
CA VAL A 21 -4.82 12.05 8.72
C VAL A 21 -4.15 10.68 8.57
N PRO A 22 -3.75 10.01 9.66
CA PRO A 22 -3.23 8.66 9.59
C PRO A 22 -4.28 7.70 9.00
N VAL A 23 -3.91 6.93 7.98
CA VAL A 23 -4.76 5.86 7.42
C VAL A 23 -4.28 4.48 7.84
N LEU A 24 -3.02 4.39 8.27
CA LEU A 24 -2.43 3.19 8.85
C LEU A 24 -1.51 3.58 10.00
N GLU A 25 -1.67 2.92 11.13
CA GLU A 25 -0.81 3.07 12.29
C GLU A 25 -0.48 1.70 12.87
N LEU A 26 0.80 1.44 13.06
CA LEU A 26 1.34 0.27 13.76
C LEU A 26 2.17 0.77 14.93
N GLU A 27 1.90 0.24 16.13
CA GLU A 27 2.60 0.58 17.36
C GLU A 27 3.10 -0.69 18.03
N GLY A 28 4.42 -0.91 18.05
CA GLY A 28 5.08 -2.05 18.66
C GLY A 28 4.62 -3.42 18.11
N VAL A 29 4.18 -3.50 16.85
CA VAL A 29 3.54 -4.69 16.30
C VAL A 29 4.50 -5.88 16.23
N THR A 30 4.12 -6.99 16.87
CA THR A 30 4.81 -8.26 16.78
C THR A 30 3.93 -9.32 16.12
N LYS A 31 4.57 -10.30 15.46
CA LYS A 31 3.89 -11.49 14.97
C LYS A 31 4.79 -12.70 15.13
N SER A 32 4.28 -13.68 15.86
CA SER A 32 4.92 -14.98 16.04
C SER A 32 4.01 -16.08 15.53
N TYR A 33 4.56 -17.02 14.79
CA TYR A 33 3.87 -18.24 14.38
C TYR A 33 4.34 -19.42 15.22
N GLY A 34 3.43 -20.35 15.48
CA GLY A 34 3.73 -21.57 16.23
C GLY A 34 4.81 -22.41 15.57
N GLY A 35 5.53 -23.18 16.40
CA GLY A 35 6.63 -24.06 16.02
C GLY A 35 7.54 -24.28 17.23
N ASP A 36 8.48 -25.19 17.09
CA ASP A 36 9.55 -25.41 18.09
C ASP A 36 10.89 -25.38 17.36
N PRO A 37 11.64 -24.26 17.40
CA PRO A 37 11.32 -22.98 18.05
C PRO A 37 10.28 -22.14 17.29
N PRO A 38 9.60 -21.18 17.96
CA PRO A 38 8.62 -20.29 17.30
C PRO A 38 9.29 -19.35 16.29
N VAL A 39 8.59 -19.03 15.19
CA VAL A 39 9.07 -18.11 14.17
C VAL A 39 8.57 -16.70 14.47
N HIS A 40 9.46 -15.80 14.86
CA HIS A 40 9.16 -14.38 15.09
C HIS A 40 9.27 -13.60 13.78
N ALA A 41 8.15 -13.47 13.07
CA ALA A 41 8.10 -12.82 11.75
C ALA A 41 8.10 -11.29 11.82
N LEU A 42 7.52 -10.69 12.87
CA LEU A 42 7.61 -9.25 13.18
C LEU A 42 8.05 -9.08 14.63
N ARG A 43 8.89 -8.06 14.89
CA ARG A 43 9.61 -7.88 16.15
C ARG A 43 9.54 -6.43 16.64
N GLY A 44 8.32 -5.91 16.84
CA GLY A 44 8.09 -4.54 17.31
C GLY A 44 8.21 -3.54 16.14
N VAL A 45 7.24 -3.56 15.25
CA VAL A 45 7.18 -2.66 14.09
C VAL A 45 6.34 -1.44 14.43
N ASP A 46 6.93 -0.26 14.27
CA ASP A 46 6.26 1.03 14.32
C ASP A 46 6.22 1.63 12.91
N LEU A 47 5.03 1.95 12.41
CA LEU A 47 4.86 2.56 11.09
C LEU A 47 3.57 3.38 11.05
N THR A 48 3.66 4.61 10.56
CA THR A 48 2.48 5.43 10.27
C THR A 48 2.46 5.77 8.79
N VAL A 49 1.32 5.52 8.11
CA VAL A 49 1.06 5.99 6.74
C VAL A 49 -0.09 6.97 6.77
N ARG A 50 0.09 8.13 6.13
CA ARG A 50 -0.89 9.20 6.09
C ARG A 50 -1.64 9.24 4.77
N GLU A 51 -2.81 9.85 4.77
CA GLU A 51 -3.60 10.05 3.55
C GLU A 51 -2.77 10.76 2.47
N GLY A 52 -2.85 10.25 1.24
CA GLY A 52 -2.12 10.77 0.10
C GLY A 52 -0.66 10.35 0.03
N GLU A 53 -0.12 9.53 0.93
CA GLU A 53 1.27 9.03 0.82
C GLU A 53 1.40 7.88 -0.18
N LEU A 54 2.56 7.84 -0.85
CA LEU A 54 3.05 6.68 -1.59
C LEU A 54 4.35 6.21 -0.96
N ILE A 55 4.34 4.99 -0.41
CA ILE A 55 5.49 4.41 0.24
C ILE A 55 5.87 3.06 -0.37
N ALA A 56 7.17 2.74 -0.36
CA ALA A 56 7.67 1.39 -0.60
C ALA A 56 8.11 0.74 0.71
N ILE A 57 7.67 -0.49 0.94
CA ILE A 57 8.20 -1.38 1.98
C ILE A 57 9.12 -2.38 1.27
N ALA A 58 10.43 -2.23 1.48
CA ALA A 58 11.46 -3.00 0.80
C ALA A 58 12.20 -3.93 1.76
N GLY A 59 12.87 -4.95 1.21
CA GLY A 59 13.69 -5.87 1.98
C GLY A 59 13.88 -7.22 1.30
N PRO A 60 14.84 -8.05 1.73
CA PRO A 60 15.08 -9.37 1.16
C PRO A 60 13.91 -10.34 1.41
N SER A 61 13.90 -11.46 0.71
CA SER A 61 12.95 -12.55 0.98
C SER A 61 13.10 -13.03 2.42
N GLY A 62 11.97 -13.32 3.09
CA GLY A 62 11.97 -13.74 4.51
C GLY A 62 12.11 -12.61 5.54
N SER A 63 12.25 -11.34 5.14
CA SER A 63 12.42 -10.23 6.09
C SER A 63 11.16 -9.85 6.89
N GLY A 64 10.00 -10.46 6.61
CA GLY A 64 8.73 -10.17 7.29
C GLY A 64 7.75 -9.31 6.49
N LYS A 65 8.06 -8.89 5.26
CA LYS A 65 7.20 -8.02 4.42
C LYS A 65 5.80 -8.58 4.18
N SER A 66 5.68 -9.85 3.80
CA SER A 66 4.38 -10.49 3.57
C SER A 66 3.58 -10.60 4.86
N THR A 67 4.23 -10.86 6.00
CA THR A 67 3.57 -10.82 7.31
C THR A 67 3.09 -9.42 7.64
N LEU A 68 3.91 -8.40 7.38
CA LEU A 68 3.51 -7.01 7.55
C LEU A 68 2.32 -6.64 6.65
N LEU A 69 2.34 -7.08 5.37
CA LEU A 69 1.18 -6.93 4.48
C LEU A 69 -0.08 -7.57 5.07
N HIS A 70 0.02 -8.76 5.64
CA HIS A 70 -1.13 -9.43 6.25
C HIS A 70 -1.69 -8.64 7.44
N MET A 71 -0.83 -8.00 8.25
CA MET A 71 -1.27 -7.14 9.36
C MET A 71 -2.01 -5.91 8.82
N ILE A 72 -1.36 -5.12 7.97
CA ILE A 72 -1.95 -3.89 7.41
C ILE A 72 -3.14 -4.15 6.50
N GLY A 73 -3.16 -5.32 5.84
CA GLY A 73 -4.26 -5.80 5.02
C GLY A 73 -5.42 -6.41 5.81
N THR A 74 -5.32 -6.49 7.14
CA THR A 74 -6.29 -7.12 8.03
C THR A 74 -6.61 -8.58 7.66
N LEU A 75 -5.62 -9.28 7.08
CA LEU A 75 -5.72 -10.69 6.69
C LEU A 75 -5.30 -11.62 7.84
N ASP A 76 -4.54 -11.12 8.79
CA ASP A 76 -4.12 -11.81 10.00
C ASP A 76 -4.08 -10.78 11.16
N ARG A 77 -3.92 -11.25 12.40
CA ARG A 77 -3.87 -10.43 13.61
C ARG A 77 -2.46 -10.39 14.19
N PRO A 78 -2.03 -9.28 14.78
CA PRO A 78 -0.77 -9.23 15.50
C PRO A 78 -0.80 -10.19 16.71
N THR A 79 0.38 -10.64 17.14
CA THR A 79 0.53 -11.36 18.41
C THR A 79 0.47 -10.38 19.57
N ASP A 80 1.09 -9.19 19.39
CA ASP A 80 1.07 -8.08 20.33
C ASP A 80 1.26 -6.76 19.59
N GLY A 81 1.00 -5.63 20.26
CA GLY A 81 1.00 -4.31 19.66
C GLY A 81 -0.35 -3.93 19.05
N VAL A 82 -0.43 -2.72 18.50
CA VAL A 82 -1.66 -2.14 17.98
C VAL A 82 -1.56 -1.92 16.47
N VAL A 83 -2.60 -2.30 15.75
CA VAL A 83 -2.75 -1.99 14.32
C VAL A 83 -4.05 -1.24 14.11
N ARG A 84 -3.98 0.00 13.59
CA ARG A 84 -5.16 0.79 13.20
C ARG A 84 -5.18 1.00 11.70
N VAL A 85 -6.33 0.75 11.09
CA VAL A 85 -6.57 0.99 9.66
C VAL A 85 -7.78 1.91 9.51
N ALA A 86 -7.59 3.03 8.82
CA ALA A 86 -8.61 4.07 8.66
C ALA A 86 -9.24 4.50 10.01
N GLY A 87 -8.43 4.58 11.07
CA GLY A 87 -8.83 4.93 12.44
C GLY A 87 -9.46 3.80 13.25
N PHE A 88 -9.62 2.59 12.70
CA PHE A 88 -10.19 1.43 13.40
C PHE A 88 -9.09 0.52 13.94
N ASP A 89 -9.09 0.26 15.25
CA ASP A 89 -8.22 -0.76 15.86
C ASP A 89 -8.72 -2.16 15.46
N ILE A 90 -7.85 -2.94 14.80
CA ILE A 90 -8.23 -4.26 14.29
C ILE A 90 -8.17 -5.36 15.34
N SER A 91 -7.52 -5.13 16.49
CA SER A 91 -7.31 -6.14 17.53
C SER A 91 -8.63 -6.59 18.17
N GLU A 92 -9.58 -5.67 18.33
CA GLU A 92 -10.88 -5.91 18.97
C GLU A 92 -11.99 -6.29 17.97
N MET A 93 -11.73 -6.26 16.66
CA MET A 93 -12.72 -6.52 15.63
C MET A 93 -12.97 -8.01 15.44
N SER A 94 -14.25 -8.40 15.27
CA SER A 94 -14.63 -9.73 14.79
C SER A 94 -14.23 -9.92 13.32
N ASP A 95 -14.13 -11.17 12.84
CA ASP A 95 -13.78 -11.47 11.45
C ASP A 95 -14.77 -10.86 10.44
N ARG A 96 -16.05 -10.79 10.82
CA ARG A 96 -17.09 -10.11 10.01
C ARG A 96 -16.81 -8.60 9.89
N GLN A 97 -16.40 -7.95 10.97
CA GLN A 97 -16.03 -6.52 10.97
C GLN A 97 -14.77 -6.29 10.16
N LEU A 98 -13.75 -7.16 10.30
CA LEU A 98 -12.53 -7.10 9.49
C LEU A 98 -12.82 -7.27 7.99
N ALA A 99 -13.70 -8.22 7.62
CA ALA A 99 -14.13 -8.39 6.23
C ALA A 99 -14.85 -7.15 5.68
N ALA A 100 -15.69 -6.51 6.50
CA ALA A 100 -16.39 -5.29 6.13
C ALA A 100 -15.41 -4.10 6.00
N LEU A 101 -14.41 -3.99 6.90
CA LEU A 101 -13.35 -2.98 6.83
C LEU A 101 -12.53 -3.15 5.55
N ARG A 102 -12.03 -4.38 5.27
CA ARG A 102 -11.30 -4.69 4.03
C ARG A 102 -12.06 -4.27 2.80
N SER A 103 -13.33 -4.70 2.67
CA SER A 103 -14.13 -4.45 1.47
C SER A 103 -14.41 -2.98 1.19
N ARG A 104 -14.29 -2.10 2.18
CA ARG A 104 -14.60 -0.68 2.06
C ARG A 104 -13.38 0.23 2.10
N ARG A 105 -12.29 -0.18 2.79
CA ARG A 105 -11.17 0.70 3.11
C ARG A 105 -9.85 0.29 2.49
N ILE A 106 -9.74 -0.97 2.03
CA ILE A 106 -8.47 -1.51 1.52
C ILE A 106 -8.66 -2.00 0.10
N GLY A 107 -7.83 -1.52 -0.82
CA GLY A 107 -7.68 -2.08 -2.17
C GLY A 107 -6.45 -2.97 -2.22
N PHE A 108 -6.55 -4.14 -2.85
CA PHE A 108 -5.41 -5.04 -3.03
C PHE A 108 -5.02 -5.16 -4.50
N VAL A 109 -3.73 -5.05 -4.76
CA VAL A 109 -3.07 -5.37 -6.03
C VAL A 109 -2.04 -6.44 -5.74
N PHE A 110 -2.16 -7.60 -6.35
CA PHE A 110 -1.25 -8.73 -6.14
C PHE A 110 -0.32 -8.91 -7.34
N GLN A 111 0.79 -9.60 -7.14
CA GLN A 111 1.70 -10.03 -8.20
C GLN A 111 0.97 -10.86 -9.26
N GLN A 112 0.10 -11.79 -8.84
CA GLN A 112 -0.84 -12.48 -9.73
C GLN A 112 -2.10 -11.64 -9.87
N PHE A 113 -2.60 -11.50 -11.10
CA PHE A 113 -3.71 -10.58 -11.40
C PHE A 113 -5.05 -11.01 -10.80
N PHE A 114 -5.26 -12.33 -10.59
CA PHE A 114 -6.49 -12.93 -10.07
C PHE A 114 -7.75 -12.39 -10.76
N LEU A 115 -7.74 -12.35 -12.09
CA LEU A 115 -8.89 -11.94 -12.90
C LEU A 115 -9.72 -13.16 -13.27
N ALA A 116 -11.05 -13.01 -13.23
CA ALA A 116 -11.99 -14.02 -13.71
C ALA A 116 -11.99 -14.05 -15.24
N GLU A 117 -11.38 -15.07 -15.83
CA GLU A 117 -11.10 -15.17 -17.28
C GLU A 117 -12.39 -15.17 -18.13
N HIS A 118 -13.52 -15.59 -17.56
CA HIS A 118 -14.81 -15.67 -18.26
C HIS A 118 -15.63 -14.38 -18.19
N GLU A 119 -15.28 -13.46 -17.33
CA GLU A 119 -15.96 -12.18 -17.10
C GLU A 119 -15.35 -11.06 -17.94
N THR A 120 -16.13 -10.01 -18.20
CA THR A 120 -15.61 -8.77 -18.81
C THR A 120 -14.68 -8.02 -17.86
N LEU A 121 -13.88 -7.09 -18.37
CA LEU A 121 -13.06 -6.22 -17.50
C LEU A 121 -13.93 -5.37 -16.59
N LEU A 122 -15.07 -4.92 -17.12
CA LEU A 122 -16.04 -4.13 -16.35
C LEU A 122 -16.59 -4.92 -15.15
N ASP A 123 -16.89 -6.20 -15.35
CA ASP A 123 -17.41 -7.07 -14.28
C ASP A 123 -16.28 -7.44 -13.30
N ASN A 124 -15.07 -7.77 -13.80
CA ASN A 124 -13.89 -8.01 -12.96
C ASN A 124 -13.60 -6.84 -12.00
N VAL A 125 -13.66 -5.61 -12.50
CA VAL A 125 -13.46 -4.41 -11.69
C VAL A 125 -14.64 -4.19 -10.75
N GLY A 126 -15.89 -4.34 -11.24
CA GLY A 126 -17.11 -4.21 -10.45
C GLY A 126 -17.20 -5.19 -9.27
N ASN A 127 -16.56 -6.37 -9.39
CA ASN A 127 -16.50 -7.38 -8.34
C ASN A 127 -15.75 -6.89 -7.09
N GLY A 128 -14.85 -5.90 -7.21
CA GLY A 128 -14.25 -5.24 -6.06
C GLY A 128 -15.25 -4.61 -5.08
N LEU A 129 -16.48 -4.33 -5.55
CA LEU A 129 -17.57 -3.77 -4.73
C LEU A 129 -18.63 -4.81 -4.31
N LEU A 130 -18.44 -6.10 -4.65
CA LEU A 130 -19.43 -7.14 -4.39
C LEU A 130 -19.76 -7.25 -2.91
N TYR A 131 -18.71 -7.34 -2.08
CA TYR A 131 -18.84 -7.50 -0.64
C TYR A 131 -19.14 -6.19 0.13
N ALA A 132 -19.04 -5.05 -0.56
CA ALA A 132 -19.43 -3.76 0.01
C ALA A 132 -20.95 -3.51 -0.02
N GLY A 133 -21.74 -4.43 -0.61
CA GLY A 133 -23.19 -4.32 -0.72
C GLY A 133 -23.67 -3.30 -1.75
N VAL A 134 -22.81 -2.90 -2.69
CA VAL A 134 -23.15 -1.90 -3.72
C VAL A 134 -24.03 -2.55 -4.80
N PRO A 135 -25.20 -1.96 -5.18
CA PRO A 135 -26.07 -2.49 -6.22
C PRO A 135 -25.34 -2.61 -7.56
N HIS A 136 -25.67 -3.67 -8.34
CA HIS A 136 -25.02 -4.00 -9.61
C HIS A 136 -24.87 -2.80 -10.58
N ARG A 137 -25.94 -2.02 -10.78
CA ARG A 137 -25.90 -0.82 -11.65
C ARG A 137 -24.83 0.18 -11.21
N ARG A 138 -24.73 0.47 -9.90
CA ARG A 138 -23.73 1.40 -9.34
C ARG A 138 -22.32 0.81 -9.45
N ARG A 139 -22.16 -0.51 -9.27
CA ARG A 139 -20.88 -1.18 -9.45
C ARG A 139 -20.35 -0.99 -10.88
N ARG A 140 -21.21 -1.15 -11.90
CA ARG A 140 -20.80 -0.96 -13.30
C ARG A 140 -20.37 0.48 -13.61
N THR A 141 -21.08 1.48 -13.07
CA THR A 141 -20.68 2.89 -13.22
C THR A 141 -19.32 3.14 -12.57
N ALA A 142 -19.13 2.72 -11.31
CA ALA A 142 -17.87 2.86 -10.60
C ALA A 142 -16.71 2.12 -11.30
N ALA A 143 -16.99 0.92 -11.82
CA ALA A 143 -16.01 0.13 -12.57
C ALA A 143 -15.58 0.83 -13.88
N MET A 144 -16.50 1.48 -14.59
CA MET A 144 -16.15 2.27 -15.79
C MET A 144 -15.21 3.42 -15.42
N THR A 145 -15.53 4.20 -14.40
CA THR A 145 -14.65 5.28 -13.90
C THR A 145 -13.29 4.76 -13.45
N ALA A 146 -13.23 3.60 -12.79
CA ALA A 146 -11.96 3.00 -12.40
C ALA A 146 -11.13 2.54 -13.61
N LEU A 147 -11.78 1.99 -14.65
CA LEU A 147 -11.12 1.63 -15.92
C LEU A 147 -10.61 2.86 -16.68
N GLU A 148 -11.32 4.00 -16.62
CA GLU A 148 -10.86 5.28 -17.19
C GLU A 148 -9.55 5.72 -16.53
N ARG A 149 -9.47 5.66 -15.20
CA ARG A 149 -8.26 6.04 -14.44
C ARG A 149 -7.00 5.25 -14.82
N VAL A 150 -7.16 4.02 -15.33
CA VAL A 150 -6.05 3.17 -15.76
C VAL A 150 -5.91 3.11 -17.30
N GLY A 151 -6.71 3.89 -18.05
CA GLY A 151 -6.65 4.00 -19.51
C GLY A 151 -7.26 2.82 -20.27
N LEU A 152 -8.17 2.04 -19.66
CA LEU A 152 -8.76 0.82 -20.23
C LEU A 152 -10.28 0.88 -20.43
N ALA A 153 -10.91 2.05 -20.34
CA ALA A 153 -12.36 2.20 -20.55
C ALA A 153 -12.83 1.68 -21.92
N HIS A 154 -12.03 1.90 -22.97
CA HIS A 154 -12.30 1.42 -24.34
C HIS A 154 -12.29 -0.10 -24.48
N ARG A 155 -11.74 -0.84 -23.50
CA ARG A 155 -11.67 -2.29 -23.43
C ARG A 155 -12.64 -2.89 -22.39
N ALA A 156 -13.56 -2.11 -21.83
CA ALA A 156 -14.43 -2.52 -20.70
C ALA A 156 -15.17 -3.85 -20.95
N LEU A 157 -15.58 -4.13 -22.18
CA LEU A 157 -16.28 -5.37 -22.55
C LEU A 157 -15.35 -6.49 -23.01
N SER A 158 -14.04 -6.27 -23.08
CA SER A 158 -13.04 -7.31 -23.38
C SER A 158 -12.92 -8.29 -22.21
N LYS A 159 -12.31 -9.46 -22.47
CA LYS A 159 -11.99 -10.48 -21.45
C LYS A 159 -10.50 -10.48 -21.13
N PRO A 160 -10.07 -10.90 -19.92
CA PRO A 160 -8.67 -10.88 -19.48
C PRO A 160 -7.71 -11.65 -20.42
N ASN A 161 -8.14 -12.75 -21.02
CA ASN A 161 -7.32 -13.56 -21.93
C ASN A 161 -6.90 -12.83 -23.23
N THR A 162 -7.55 -11.71 -23.57
CA THR A 162 -7.21 -10.87 -24.73
C THR A 162 -6.23 -9.74 -24.39
N LEU A 163 -5.75 -9.68 -23.16
CA LEU A 163 -4.91 -8.59 -22.65
C LEU A 163 -3.45 -9.01 -22.47
N SER A 164 -2.53 -8.06 -22.66
CA SER A 164 -1.13 -8.21 -22.22
C SER A 164 -1.03 -8.27 -20.69
N GLY A 165 0.11 -8.71 -20.16
CA GLY A 165 0.37 -8.73 -18.71
C GLY A 165 0.18 -7.37 -18.05
N GLY A 166 0.72 -6.31 -18.65
CA GLY A 166 0.56 -4.95 -18.14
C GLY A 166 -0.87 -4.45 -18.20
N GLN A 167 -1.64 -4.81 -19.21
CA GLN A 167 -3.07 -4.48 -19.27
C GLN A 167 -3.85 -5.23 -18.17
N ARG A 168 -3.55 -6.50 -17.92
CA ARG A 168 -4.14 -7.28 -16.83
C ARG A 168 -3.82 -6.65 -15.47
N GLN A 169 -2.58 -6.19 -15.27
CA GLN A 169 -2.19 -5.51 -14.04
C GLN A 169 -2.95 -4.18 -13.87
N ARG A 170 -3.13 -3.40 -14.94
CA ARG A 170 -3.96 -2.18 -14.89
C ARG A 170 -5.41 -2.49 -14.48
N VAL A 171 -5.99 -3.60 -14.95
CA VAL A 171 -7.34 -4.04 -14.53
C VAL A 171 -7.34 -4.39 -13.04
N ALA A 172 -6.32 -5.10 -12.53
CA ALA A 172 -6.20 -5.42 -11.11
C ALA A 172 -6.08 -4.14 -10.25
N ILE A 173 -5.33 -3.14 -10.72
CA ILE A 173 -5.25 -1.82 -10.09
C ILE A 173 -6.62 -1.12 -10.11
N ALA A 174 -7.33 -1.11 -11.25
CA ALA A 174 -8.68 -0.53 -11.33
C ALA A 174 -9.65 -1.18 -10.33
N ARG A 175 -9.59 -2.53 -10.20
CA ARG A 175 -10.37 -3.28 -9.23
C ARG A 175 -10.06 -2.88 -7.78
N ALA A 176 -8.79 -2.64 -7.47
CA ALA A 176 -8.37 -2.17 -6.15
C ALA A 176 -8.90 -0.76 -5.85
N LEU A 177 -9.01 0.11 -6.86
CA LEU A 177 -9.43 1.51 -6.73
C LEU A 177 -10.95 1.71 -6.77
N VAL A 178 -11.74 0.74 -7.26
CA VAL A 178 -13.17 0.91 -7.59
C VAL A 178 -14.02 1.34 -6.40
N GLY A 179 -13.62 0.92 -5.18
CA GLY A 179 -14.29 1.27 -3.92
C GLY A 179 -13.83 2.60 -3.31
N GLN A 180 -12.94 3.33 -3.96
CA GLN A 180 -12.28 4.51 -3.38
C GLN A 180 -11.74 4.21 -1.98
N PRO A 181 -10.84 3.20 -1.86
CA PRO A 181 -10.33 2.78 -0.58
C PRO A 181 -9.48 3.86 0.09
N SER A 182 -9.37 3.81 1.42
CA SER A 182 -8.47 4.69 2.17
C SER A 182 -7.01 4.38 1.89
N ILE A 183 -6.69 3.13 1.52
CA ILE A 183 -5.33 2.67 1.23
C ILE A 183 -5.34 1.57 0.17
N VAL A 184 -4.39 1.62 -0.76
CA VAL A 184 -4.11 0.55 -1.73
C VAL A 184 -2.82 -0.15 -1.33
N LEU A 185 -2.88 -1.47 -1.18
CA LEU A 185 -1.74 -2.34 -0.87
C LEU A 185 -1.35 -3.08 -2.15
N ALA A 186 -0.15 -2.83 -2.65
CA ALA A 186 0.37 -3.44 -3.88
C ALA A 186 1.54 -4.38 -3.54
N ASP A 187 1.29 -5.68 -3.64
CA ASP A 187 2.27 -6.73 -3.37
C ASP A 187 2.96 -7.14 -4.67
N GLU A 188 4.25 -6.82 -4.81
CA GLU A 188 5.08 -7.09 -5.98
C GLU A 188 4.37 -6.74 -7.30
N PRO A 189 3.87 -5.49 -7.47
CA PRO A 189 2.95 -5.15 -8.56
C PRO A 189 3.55 -5.26 -9.97
N THR A 190 4.86 -5.43 -10.07
CA THR A 190 5.62 -5.58 -11.34
C THR A 190 6.30 -6.94 -11.50
N GLY A 191 6.22 -7.82 -10.51
CA GLY A 191 7.00 -9.06 -10.43
C GLY A 191 6.75 -10.07 -11.55
N ASN A 192 5.62 -9.98 -12.27
CA ASN A 192 5.29 -10.83 -13.42
C ASN A 192 5.36 -10.11 -14.78
N LEU A 193 6.04 -8.94 -14.83
CA LEU A 193 6.09 -8.09 -16.01
C LEU A 193 7.54 -7.91 -16.48
N ASP A 194 7.71 -7.69 -17.77
CA ASP A 194 9.00 -7.23 -18.32
C ASP A 194 9.32 -5.79 -17.81
N SER A 195 10.57 -5.38 -17.89
CA SER A 195 11.06 -4.12 -17.34
C SER A 195 10.33 -2.90 -17.90
N ALA A 196 10.03 -2.88 -19.21
CA ALA A 196 9.36 -1.73 -19.83
C ALA A 196 7.89 -1.63 -19.36
N THR A 197 7.20 -2.76 -19.33
CA THR A 197 5.82 -2.86 -18.82
C THR A 197 5.77 -2.54 -17.33
N GLY A 198 6.72 -3.05 -16.54
CA GLY A 198 6.87 -2.75 -15.12
C GLY A 198 7.03 -1.26 -14.87
N ALA A 199 7.93 -0.59 -15.62
CA ALA A 199 8.10 0.85 -15.54
C ALA A 199 6.79 1.63 -15.79
N ALA A 200 6.00 1.20 -16.79
CA ALA A 200 4.70 1.82 -17.08
C ALA A 200 3.65 1.62 -15.96
N ILE A 201 3.72 0.51 -15.21
CA ILE A 201 2.87 0.30 -14.03
C ILE A 201 3.31 1.21 -12.87
N ILE A 202 4.62 1.40 -12.68
CA ILE A 202 5.12 2.32 -11.65
C ILE A 202 4.70 3.76 -11.95
N GLU A 203 4.82 4.22 -13.21
CA GLU A 203 4.31 5.55 -13.57
C GLU A 203 2.81 5.69 -13.30
N LEU A 204 2.02 4.64 -13.58
CA LEU A 204 0.59 4.65 -13.25
C LEU A 204 0.37 4.80 -11.73
N LEU A 205 1.13 4.10 -10.87
CA LEU A 205 1.01 4.24 -9.42
C LEU A 205 1.41 5.65 -8.93
N LEU A 206 2.45 6.24 -9.52
CA LEU A 206 2.85 7.63 -9.28
C LEU A 206 1.77 8.62 -9.70
N ASP A 207 1.12 8.40 -10.86
CA ASP A 207 -0.01 9.22 -11.33
C ASP A 207 -1.21 9.13 -10.38
N LEU A 208 -1.55 7.93 -9.92
CA LEU A 208 -2.63 7.70 -8.97
C LEU A 208 -2.36 8.36 -7.61
N HIS A 209 -1.10 8.32 -7.16
CA HIS A 209 -0.65 9.06 -5.97
C HIS A 209 -0.81 10.58 -6.16
N ARG A 210 -0.38 11.13 -7.31
CA ARG A 210 -0.59 12.56 -7.63
C ARG A 210 -2.07 12.96 -7.65
N GLN A 211 -2.97 12.02 -7.92
CA GLN A 211 -4.43 12.20 -7.83
C GLN A 211 -4.97 12.02 -6.40
N GLY A 212 -4.11 11.85 -5.39
CA GLY A 212 -4.49 11.74 -3.98
C GLY A 212 -4.72 10.32 -3.47
N SER A 213 -4.37 9.27 -4.22
CA SER A 213 -4.46 7.90 -3.71
C SER A 213 -3.34 7.63 -2.70
N THR A 214 -3.67 6.99 -1.57
CA THR A 214 -2.68 6.48 -0.61
C THR A 214 -2.28 5.07 -1.04
N ILE A 215 -0.98 4.82 -1.25
CA ILE A 215 -0.50 3.55 -1.81
C ILE A 215 0.70 3.06 -1.01
N VAL A 216 0.66 1.77 -0.64
CA VAL A 216 1.80 1.03 -0.07
C VAL A 216 2.22 -0.04 -1.06
N VAL A 217 3.45 0.07 -1.57
CA VAL A 217 4.06 -0.92 -2.46
C VAL A 217 4.99 -1.80 -1.63
N ILE A 218 4.80 -3.11 -1.70
CA ILE A 218 5.70 -4.08 -1.10
C ILE A 218 6.53 -4.70 -2.20
N THR A 219 7.85 -4.68 -2.06
CA THR A 219 8.73 -5.20 -3.10
C THR A 219 10.09 -5.63 -2.55
N HIS A 220 10.74 -6.55 -3.25
CA HIS A 220 12.16 -6.86 -3.06
C HIS A 220 13.05 -6.14 -4.07
N ASP A 221 12.45 -5.46 -5.05
CA ASP A 221 13.17 -4.65 -6.05
C ASP A 221 13.59 -3.30 -5.44
N GLN A 222 14.91 -3.15 -5.30
CA GLN A 222 15.53 -1.96 -4.70
C GLN A 222 15.38 -0.73 -5.60
N GLU A 223 15.50 -0.90 -6.91
CA GLU A 223 15.39 0.20 -7.87
C GLU A 223 13.98 0.76 -7.90
N LEU A 224 12.98 -0.12 -7.85
CA LEU A 224 11.59 0.26 -7.72
C LEU A 224 11.36 1.02 -6.40
N ALA A 225 11.86 0.49 -5.28
CA ALA A 225 11.68 1.11 -3.97
C ALA A 225 12.32 2.51 -3.90
N ASP A 226 13.47 2.71 -4.53
CA ASP A 226 14.17 4.02 -4.56
C ASP A 226 13.44 5.07 -5.43
N ARG A 227 12.52 4.66 -6.31
CA ARG A 227 11.68 5.58 -7.08
C ARG A 227 10.49 6.13 -6.29
N MET A 228 10.16 5.54 -5.13
CA MET A 228 9.04 5.98 -4.33
C MET A 228 9.40 7.19 -3.45
N PRO A 229 8.46 8.12 -3.23
CA PRO A 229 8.68 9.30 -2.38
C PRO A 229 9.14 8.98 -0.97
N ARG A 230 8.67 7.84 -0.43
CA ARG A 230 9.05 7.33 0.89
C ARG A 230 9.37 5.85 0.79
N ARG A 231 10.47 5.44 1.40
CA ARG A 231 10.93 4.05 1.43
C ARG A 231 11.18 3.61 2.87
N VAL A 232 10.69 2.42 3.20
CA VAL A 232 10.86 1.75 4.48
C VAL A 232 11.54 0.41 4.24
N ASP A 233 12.73 0.21 4.81
CA ASP A 233 13.46 -1.05 4.67
C ASP A 233 13.18 -1.95 5.86
N VAL A 234 12.76 -3.18 5.58
CA VAL A 234 12.46 -4.23 6.57
C VAL A 234 13.52 -5.33 6.51
N LEU A 235 14.10 -5.65 7.67
CA LEU A 235 15.06 -6.74 7.85
C LEU A 235 14.75 -7.48 9.15
N ASP A 236 14.71 -8.82 9.11
CA ASP A 236 14.50 -9.70 10.27
C ASP A 236 13.28 -9.29 11.14
N GLY A 237 12.20 -8.89 10.49
CA GLY A 237 10.95 -8.50 11.15
C GLY A 237 10.98 -7.12 11.79
N ARG A 238 11.96 -6.27 11.50
CA ARG A 238 12.11 -4.90 12.02
C ARG A 238 12.21 -3.87 10.89
N ILE A 239 11.75 -2.66 11.12
CA ILE A 239 12.09 -1.51 10.26
C ILE A 239 13.48 -1.04 10.65
N VAL A 240 14.43 -1.09 9.71
CA VAL A 240 15.83 -0.72 9.94
C VAL A 240 16.18 0.66 9.40
N THR A 241 15.51 1.08 8.33
CA THR A 241 15.75 2.38 7.68
C THR A 241 14.44 2.93 7.14
N GLU A 242 14.33 4.24 7.22
CA GLU A 242 13.26 5.00 6.57
C GLU A 242 13.90 6.16 5.79
N LYS A 243 13.53 6.32 4.52
CA LYS A 243 13.99 7.40 3.65
C LYS A 243 12.77 8.17 3.13
N ILE A 244 12.82 9.49 3.24
CA ILE A 244 11.78 10.38 2.71
C ILE A 244 12.49 11.34 1.74
N ASN A 245 12.03 11.41 0.49
CA ASN A 245 12.59 12.27 -0.56
C ASN A 245 14.13 12.20 -0.65
N GLY A 246 14.71 10.99 -0.53
CA GLY A 246 16.16 10.76 -0.58
C GLY A 246 16.91 11.02 0.73
N THR A 247 16.29 11.55 1.78
CA THR A 247 16.88 11.77 3.10
C THR A 247 16.64 10.56 4.01
N ALA A 248 17.71 9.86 4.41
CA ALA A 248 17.60 8.69 5.29
C ALA A 248 17.39 9.08 6.76
N ARG A 249 16.41 8.45 7.42
CA ARG A 249 16.28 8.42 8.89
C ARG A 249 16.53 6.97 9.35
N ARG A 250 17.39 6.77 10.34
CA ARG A 250 17.54 5.44 10.97
C ARG A 250 16.30 5.14 11.80
N GLY A 251 15.73 3.96 11.64
CA GLY A 251 14.68 3.44 12.53
C GLY A 251 15.19 3.44 13.98
N ARG A 252 14.29 3.66 14.94
CA ARG A 252 14.60 3.47 16.36
C ARG A 252 14.91 1.99 16.59
N LEU A 253 16.18 1.66 16.70
CA LEU A 253 16.58 0.40 17.29
C LEU A 253 16.24 0.47 18.78
N VAL A 254 15.23 -0.27 19.21
CA VAL A 254 15.03 -0.53 20.63
C VAL A 254 16.16 -1.49 21.02
N GLU A 255 17.18 -0.96 21.70
CA GLU A 255 18.20 -1.78 22.34
C GLU A 255 17.49 -2.64 23.38
N SER A 256 17.55 -3.96 23.17
CA SER A 256 17.11 -4.95 24.15
C SER A 256 18.14 -4.97 25.26
N GLY A 257 17.80 -4.38 26.44
CA GLY A 257 18.52 -4.63 27.69
C GLY A 257 18.17 -6.00 28.26
#